data_748358e09e5cfc1b965d8d1e658e8264
#
_entry.id   748358e09e5cfc1b965d8d1e658e8264
#
_cell.length_a   1.000
_cell.length_b   1.000
_cell.length_c   1.000
_cell.angle_alpha   90.00
_cell.angle_beta   90.00
_cell.angle_gamma   90.00
#
_symmetry.space_group_name_H-M   'P 1'
#
loop_
_entity.id
_entity.type
_entity.pdbx_description
1 polymer ?
#
loop_
_entity_poly.entity_id
_entity_poly.type
_entity_poly.pdbx_seq_one_letter_code
_entity_poly.pdbx_strand_id
1 'polypeptide(L)'
;MLAGTPVLRWLDNNAVTRRQKVSETDEHGITDILAPGLRVVFCGINPGKSSAHTGFHFAHKGNRFWKTIWQAGFTARQLRPEEEQQLLDTRCGITMLVERPTKEATELSGMELRDGGKALIEKIQRYQPYALAVLGKQAYKQAFRVSKVEWGRQPQTVGETEIWVLPNPSGLNRASQDDLSAAYRELDTALAERGR
;
A
#
# COMPACT_ATOMS: atom_id res chain seq x y z
N MET A 1 20.05 -22.44 41.45
CA MET A 1 18.81 -22.72 40.70
C MET A 1 18.38 -21.41 40.06
N LEU A 2 18.71 -21.21 38.80
CA LEU A 2 18.31 -20.04 38.03
C LEU A 2 17.30 -20.51 37.00
N ALA A 3 16.06 -20.05 37.18
CA ALA A 3 14.97 -20.35 36.26
C ALA A 3 15.18 -19.51 34.97
N GLY A 4 15.39 -20.22 33.88
CA GLY A 4 15.51 -19.61 32.55
C GLY A 4 14.17 -19.10 32.08
N THR A 5 14.16 -17.83 31.69
CA THR A 5 13.04 -17.17 31.03
C THR A 5 12.82 -17.81 29.64
N PRO A 6 11.59 -18.19 29.27
CA PRO A 6 11.37 -18.77 27.96
C PRO A 6 11.47 -17.65 26.91
N VAL A 7 12.45 -17.75 26.02
CA VAL A 7 12.54 -16.97 24.79
C VAL A 7 11.42 -17.44 23.90
N LEU A 8 10.44 -16.56 23.68
CA LEU A 8 9.41 -16.78 22.68
C LEU A 8 10.07 -16.78 21.29
N ARG A 9 10.25 -17.97 20.73
CA ARG A 9 10.60 -18.17 19.33
C ARG A 9 9.40 -17.76 18.49
N TRP A 10 9.52 -16.66 17.81
CA TRP A 10 8.69 -16.38 16.66
C TRP A 10 9.10 -17.36 15.56
N LEU A 11 8.37 -18.45 15.47
CA LEU A 11 8.53 -19.39 14.36
C LEU A 11 8.04 -18.72 13.09
N ASP A 12 8.90 -18.73 12.09
CA ASP A 12 8.62 -18.41 10.71
C ASP A 12 7.41 -19.19 10.19
N ASN A 13 6.25 -18.56 10.23
CA ASN A 13 5.07 -19.07 9.53
C ASN A 13 4.94 -18.50 8.13
N ASN A 14 6.04 -18.11 7.50
CA ASN A 14 6.06 -17.63 6.14
C ASN A 14 6.39 -18.70 5.09
N ALA A 15 6.50 -19.93 5.48
CA ALA A 15 6.69 -21.03 4.56
C ALA A 15 5.48 -21.96 4.69
N VAL A 16 4.48 -21.74 3.91
CA VAL A 16 3.39 -22.63 3.53
C VAL A 16 2.12 -21.78 3.46
N THR A 17 1.74 -21.38 2.28
CA THR A 17 0.64 -22.12 1.65
C THR A 17 0.46 -21.60 0.25
N ARG A 18 1.25 -22.08 -0.64
CA ARG A 18 0.87 -22.10 -2.04
C ARG A 18 -0.20 -23.17 -2.20
N ARG A 19 -1.33 -22.77 -2.75
CA ARG A 19 -2.37 -23.61 -3.34
C ARG A 19 -3.29 -24.33 -2.37
N GLN A 20 -4.31 -23.60 -1.93
CA GLN A 20 -5.62 -24.22 -1.95
C GLN A 20 -6.46 -23.50 -3.00
N LYS A 21 -7.07 -24.27 -3.87
CA LYS A 21 -8.07 -23.85 -4.84
C LYS A 21 -9.16 -23.12 -4.07
N VAL A 22 -9.26 -21.80 -4.25
CA VAL A 22 -10.33 -21.00 -3.68
C VAL A 22 -11.62 -21.45 -4.35
N SER A 23 -12.57 -21.92 -3.58
CA SER A 23 -13.93 -22.15 -4.04
C SER A 23 -14.57 -20.81 -4.41
N GLU A 24 -15.43 -20.78 -5.40
CA GLU A 24 -16.01 -19.58 -6.04
C GLU A 24 -16.81 -18.64 -5.13
N THR A 25 -16.78 -18.79 -3.80
CA THR A 25 -17.60 -18.02 -2.86
C THR A 25 -16.85 -17.28 -1.77
N ASP A 26 -15.53 -17.42 -1.67
CA ASP A 26 -14.75 -16.73 -0.66
C ASP A 26 -14.05 -15.51 -1.27
N GLU A 27 -14.69 -14.34 -1.20
CA GLU A 27 -14.05 -13.04 -1.37
C GLU A 27 -13.11 -12.81 -0.17
N HIS A 28 -11.99 -13.53 -0.15
CA HIS A 28 -10.95 -13.26 0.79
C HIS A 28 -10.23 -11.99 0.35
N GLY A 29 -10.13 -11.01 1.26
CA GLY A 29 -9.35 -9.81 1.03
C GLY A 29 -7.91 -10.16 0.63
N ILE A 30 -7.26 -9.26 -0.10
CA ILE A 30 -5.84 -9.39 -0.42
C ILE A 30 -5.00 -9.17 0.83
N THR A 31 -3.88 -9.89 0.92
CA THR A 31 -2.96 -9.80 2.07
C THR A 31 -1.98 -8.65 1.88
N ASP A 32 -1.78 -7.85 2.91
CA ASP A 32 -0.74 -6.81 2.92
C ASP A 32 0.64 -7.38 2.62
N ILE A 33 1.47 -6.57 1.96
CA ILE A 33 2.89 -6.85 1.72
C ILE A 33 3.68 -5.88 2.59
N LEU A 34 4.07 -6.32 3.77
CA LEU A 34 4.71 -5.47 4.78
C LEU A 34 5.90 -6.18 5.42
N ALA A 35 6.88 -5.39 5.79
CA ALA A 35 8.04 -5.78 6.59
C ALA A 35 8.52 -4.56 7.40
N PRO A 36 9.26 -4.76 8.50
CA PRO A 36 9.80 -3.65 9.26
C PRO A 36 10.78 -2.79 8.45
N GLY A 37 10.71 -1.48 8.62
CA GLY A 37 11.70 -0.54 8.09
C GLY A 37 11.75 -0.44 6.58
N LEU A 38 10.64 -0.67 5.89
CA LEU A 38 10.56 -0.49 4.44
C LEU A 38 10.83 0.97 4.06
N ARG A 39 11.32 1.17 2.86
CA ARG A 39 11.55 2.49 2.27
C ARG A 39 10.23 3.23 2.07
N VAL A 40 9.24 2.54 1.54
CA VAL A 40 7.89 3.08 1.34
C VAL A 40 6.83 1.97 1.45
N VAL A 41 5.68 2.32 2.01
CA VAL A 41 4.46 1.54 1.92
C VAL A 41 3.44 2.31 1.09
N PHE A 42 3.01 1.74 -0.02
CA PHE A 42 1.94 2.28 -0.85
C PHE A 42 0.60 1.82 -0.27
N CYS A 43 -0.27 2.77 0.01
CA CYS A 43 -1.60 2.48 0.53
C CYS A 43 -2.66 2.78 -0.53
N GLY A 44 -3.20 1.74 -1.14
CA GLY A 44 -4.38 1.85 -2.00
C GLY A 44 -5.64 2.14 -1.18
N ILE A 45 -6.73 2.50 -1.84
CA ILE A 45 -8.00 2.80 -1.15
C ILE A 45 -8.64 1.50 -0.68
N ASN A 46 -8.92 0.60 -1.61
CA ASN A 46 -9.45 -0.74 -1.33
C ASN A 46 -9.22 -1.65 -2.53
N PRO A 47 -9.34 -2.98 -2.36
CA PRO A 47 -9.24 -3.90 -3.48
C PRO A 47 -10.37 -3.68 -4.48
N GLY A 48 -10.04 -3.68 -5.78
CA GLY A 48 -11.02 -3.87 -6.81
C GLY A 48 -11.47 -5.33 -6.87
N LYS A 49 -12.56 -5.62 -7.59
CA LYS A 49 -13.06 -6.99 -7.72
C LYS A 49 -12.07 -7.93 -8.40
N SER A 50 -11.30 -7.44 -9.37
CA SER A 50 -10.24 -8.24 -10.00
C SER A 50 -9.15 -8.64 -9.02
N SER A 51 -8.73 -7.73 -8.13
CA SER A 51 -7.76 -8.02 -7.08
C SER A 51 -8.30 -9.02 -6.07
N ALA A 52 -9.54 -8.86 -5.62
CA ALA A 52 -10.18 -9.80 -4.73
C ALA A 52 -10.30 -11.21 -5.35
N HIS A 53 -10.61 -11.28 -6.64
CA HIS A 53 -10.73 -12.55 -7.36
C HIS A 53 -9.37 -13.24 -7.56
N THR A 54 -8.33 -12.49 -7.91
CA THR A 54 -6.99 -13.06 -8.17
C THR A 54 -6.14 -13.21 -6.92
N GLY A 55 -6.43 -12.47 -5.85
CA GLY A 55 -5.62 -12.40 -4.65
C GLY A 55 -4.38 -11.51 -4.75
N PHE A 56 -4.26 -10.72 -5.83
CA PHE A 56 -3.10 -9.85 -6.07
C PHE A 56 -3.50 -8.37 -6.10
N HIS A 57 -2.62 -7.52 -5.58
CA HIS A 57 -2.83 -6.08 -5.55
C HIS A 57 -2.79 -5.47 -6.95
N PHE A 58 -3.69 -4.50 -7.18
CA PHE A 58 -3.74 -3.73 -8.42
C PHE A 58 -3.77 -4.61 -9.68
N ALA A 59 -4.57 -5.69 -9.64
CA ALA A 59 -4.60 -6.71 -10.69
C ALA A 59 -5.49 -6.35 -11.89
N HIS A 60 -6.33 -5.32 -11.80
CA HIS A 60 -7.15 -4.90 -12.92
C HIS A 60 -6.29 -4.42 -14.09
N LYS A 61 -6.64 -4.85 -15.31
CA LYS A 61 -5.85 -4.50 -16.54
C LYS A 61 -5.69 -3.00 -16.76
N GLY A 62 -6.67 -2.19 -16.35
CA GLY A 62 -6.63 -0.74 -16.44
C GLY A 62 -5.84 -0.06 -15.32
N ASN A 63 -5.42 -0.79 -14.29
CA ASN A 63 -4.66 -0.21 -13.20
C ASN A 63 -3.20 0.00 -13.61
N ARG A 64 -2.68 1.20 -13.34
CA ARG A 64 -1.35 1.62 -13.77
C ARG A 64 -0.31 1.57 -12.63
N PHE A 65 -0.64 1.03 -11.46
CA PHE A 65 0.25 1.01 -10.30
C PHE A 65 1.62 0.40 -10.63
N TRP A 66 1.64 -0.81 -11.17
CA TRP A 66 2.88 -1.53 -11.44
C TRP A 66 3.78 -0.84 -12.46
N LYS A 67 3.19 -0.29 -13.51
CA LYS A 67 3.90 0.52 -14.50
C LYS A 67 4.41 1.82 -13.91
N THR A 68 3.59 2.49 -13.08
CA THR A 68 3.92 3.78 -12.49
C THR A 68 5.11 3.68 -11.53
N ILE A 69 5.13 2.70 -10.63
CA ILE A 69 6.25 2.55 -9.69
C ILE A 69 7.55 2.14 -10.39
N TRP A 70 7.45 1.38 -11.47
CA TRP A 70 8.61 1.08 -12.31
C TRP A 70 9.15 2.33 -13.01
N GLN A 71 8.32 3.06 -13.69
CA GLN A 71 8.73 4.31 -14.37
C GLN A 71 9.23 5.38 -13.39
N ALA A 72 8.71 5.39 -12.18
CA ALA A 72 9.15 6.31 -11.13
C ALA A 72 10.52 5.94 -10.52
N GLY A 73 10.98 4.71 -10.68
CA GLY A 73 12.29 4.28 -10.21
C GLY A 73 12.29 3.34 -8.99
N PHE A 74 11.12 2.92 -8.49
CA PHE A 74 11.04 2.04 -7.32
C PHE A 74 11.43 0.59 -7.61
N THR A 75 11.23 0.12 -8.84
CA THR A 75 11.60 -1.23 -9.27
C THR A 75 12.44 -1.17 -10.53
N ALA A 76 13.35 -2.15 -10.71
CA ALA A 76 14.24 -2.20 -11.87
C ALA A 76 13.52 -2.56 -13.17
N ARG A 77 12.38 -3.24 -13.07
CA ARG A 77 11.50 -3.61 -14.18
C ARG A 77 10.04 -3.50 -13.74
N GLN A 78 9.14 -3.50 -14.72
CA GLN A 78 7.72 -3.58 -14.40
C GLN A 78 7.37 -4.98 -13.90
N LEU A 79 6.94 -5.07 -12.64
CA LEU A 79 6.42 -6.30 -12.06
C LEU A 79 4.98 -6.57 -12.53
N ARG A 80 4.63 -7.84 -12.61
CA ARG A 80 3.24 -8.27 -12.75
C ARG A 80 2.60 -8.37 -11.36
N PRO A 81 1.28 -8.27 -11.23
CA PRO A 81 0.61 -8.46 -9.93
C PRO A 81 1.01 -9.76 -9.23
N GLU A 82 1.18 -10.87 -9.97
CA GLU A 82 1.57 -12.17 -9.42
C GLU A 82 2.99 -12.17 -8.81
N GLU A 83 3.81 -11.18 -9.16
CA GLU A 83 5.16 -10.99 -8.66
C GLU A 83 5.24 -10.02 -7.47
N GLU A 84 4.11 -9.66 -6.88
CA GLU A 84 4.01 -8.60 -5.86
C GLU A 84 4.94 -8.79 -4.66
N GLN A 85 5.27 -10.03 -4.28
CA GLN A 85 6.19 -10.31 -3.17
C GLN A 85 7.62 -9.82 -3.45
N GLN A 86 7.99 -9.65 -4.71
CA GLN A 86 9.30 -9.11 -5.09
C GLN A 86 9.48 -7.63 -4.72
N LEU A 87 8.39 -6.91 -4.40
CA LEU A 87 8.48 -5.55 -3.86
C LEU A 87 9.32 -5.47 -2.59
N LEU A 88 9.29 -6.48 -1.74
CA LEU A 88 10.08 -6.52 -0.51
C LEU A 88 11.57 -6.45 -0.77
N ASP A 89 12.04 -6.99 -1.89
CA ASP A 89 13.45 -6.92 -2.32
C ASP A 89 13.89 -5.48 -2.62
N THR A 90 12.96 -4.63 -3.01
CA THR A 90 13.18 -3.19 -3.26
C THR A 90 12.82 -2.33 -2.04
N ARG A 91 12.54 -2.95 -0.91
CA ARG A 91 12.10 -2.28 0.33
C ARG A 91 10.80 -1.48 0.15
N CYS A 92 9.92 -1.95 -0.70
CA CYS A 92 8.59 -1.41 -0.91
C CYS A 92 7.54 -2.38 -0.38
N GLY A 93 6.42 -1.84 0.07
CA GLY A 93 5.28 -2.64 0.51
C GLY A 93 3.96 -2.07 0.00
N ILE A 94 2.90 -2.83 0.20
CA ILE A 94 1.53 -2.44 -0.15
C ILE A 94 0.59 -2.78 0.99
N THR A 95 -0.32 -1.86 1.27
CA THR A 95 -1.48 -2.07 2.13
C THR A 95 -2.69 -1.38 1.52
N MET A 96 -3.87 -1.62 2.06
CA MET A 96 -5.11 -0.97 1.68
C MET A 96 -5.71 -0.24 2.87
N LEU A 97 -6.37 0.89 2.60
CA LEU A 97 -7.06 1.67 3.61
C LEU A 97 -8.29 0.93 4.14
N VAL A 98 -9.04 0.29 3.23
CA VAL A 98 -10.22 -0.53 3.53
C VAL A 98 -10.06 -1.90 2.87
N GLU A 99 -10.39 -2.95 3.59
CA GLU A 99 -10.25 -4.33 3.08
C GLU A 99 -11.39 -4.76 2.17
N ARG A 100 -12.57 -4.16 2.31
CA ARG A 100 -13.76 -4.55 1.55
C ARG A 100 -13.61 -4.26 0.05
N PRO A 101 -13.72 -5.28 -0.81
CA PRO A 101 -13.66 -5.08 -2.26
C PRO A 101 -14.90 -4.33 -2.77
N THR A 102 -14.67 -3.44 -3.74
CA THR A 102 -15.74 -2.75 -4.46
C THR A 102 -15.42 -2.64 -5.94
N LYS A 103 -16.42 -2.32 -6.74
CA LYS A 103 -16.20 -1.98 -8.15
C LYS A 103 -15.52 -0.62 -8.28
N GLU A 104 -15.98 0.35 -7.49
CA GLU A 104 -15.44 1.71 -7.43
C GLU A 104 -15.21 2.13 -5.99
N ALA A 105 -14.15 2.89 -5.73
CA ALA A 105 -13.82 3.37 -4.39
C ALA A 105 -14.90 4.30 -3.81
N THR A 106 -15.69 4.95 -4.66
CA THR A 106 -16.82 5.80 -4.25
C THR A 106 -17.94 5.06 -3.54
N GLU A 107 -17.96 3.74 -3.63
CA GLU A 107 -18.93 2.88 -2.89
C GLU A 107 -18.60 2.77 -1.40
N LEU A 108 -17.40 3.18 -0.97
CA LEU A 108 -17.01 3.17 0.44
C LEU A 108 -17.63 4.36 1.19
N SER A 109 -18.09 4.09 2.40
CA SER A 109 -18.61 5.14 3.28
C SER A 109 -17.47 5.95 3.92
N GLY A 110 -17.79 7.17 4.35
CA GLY A 110 -16.86 7.99 5.12
C GLY A 110 -16.43 7.32 6.44
N MET A 111 -17.33 6.54 7.06
CA MET A 111 -17.01 5.79 8.27
C MET A 111 -16.00 4.69 8.00
N GLU A 112 -16.17 3.91 6.94
CA GLU A 112 -15.19 2.89 6.53
C GLU A 112 -13.81 3.49 6.30
N LEU A 113 -13.75 4.64 5.64
CA LEU A 113 -12.48 5.34 5.40
C LEU A 113 -11.83 5.84 6.70
N ARG A 114 -12.61 6.38 7.62
CA ARG A 114 -12.09 6.82 8.92
C ARG A 114 -11.59 5.66 9.79
N ASP A 115 -12.32 4.57 9.84
CA ASP A 115 -11.91 3.36 10.55
C ASP A 115 -10.64 2.76 9.91
N GLY A 116 -10.58 2.75 8.58
CA GLY A 116 -9.40 2.37 7.82
C GLY A 116 -8.18 3.27 8.13
N GLY A 117 -8.39 4.56 8.27
CA GLY A 117 -7.34 5.51 8.66
C GLY A 117 -6.75 5.22 10.03
N LYS A 118 -7.59 4.89 11.01
CA LYS A 118 -7.14 4.49 12.37
C LYS A 118 -6.32 3.20 12.31
N ALA A 119 -6.82 2.19 11.62
CA ALA A 119 -6.11 0.91 11.46
C ALA A 119 -4.78 1.10 10.72
N LEU A 120 -4.74 1.96 9.71
CA LEU A 120 -3.53 2.29 8.97
C LEU A 120 -2.46 2.92 9.87
N ILE A 121 -2.84 3.87 10.72
CA ILE A 121 -1.90 4.50 11.65
C ILE A 121 -1.25 3.47 12.57
N GLU A 122 -2.02 2.56 13.15
CA GLU A 122 -1.50 1.48 14.01
C GLU A 122 -0.52 0.58 13.24
N LYS A 123 -0.86 0.24 12.01
CA LYS A 123 -0.01 -0.56 11.11
C LYS A 123 1.32 0.14 10.82
N ILE A 124 1.29 1.42 10.50
CA ILE A 124 2.49 2.21 10.21
C ILE A 124 3.35 2.40 11.47
N GLN A 125 2.75 2.59 12.63
CA GLN A 125 3.47 2.62 13.90
C GLN A 125 4.20 1.30 14.19
N ARG A 126 3.59 0.18 13.81
CA ARG A 126 4.17 -1.15 14.00
C ARG A 126 5.34 -1.41 13.06
N TYR A 127 5.22 -1.09 11.79
CA TYR A 127 6.21 -1.42 10.76
C TYR A 127 7.24 -0.32 10.50
N GLN A 128 6.96 0.90 10.86
CA GLN A 128 7.86 2.06 10.78
C GLN A 128 8.58 2.22 9.43
N PRO A 129 7.85 2.28 8.30
CA PRO A 129 8.46 2.63 7.03
C PRO A 129 8.97 4.07 7.05
N TYR A 130 9.88 4.42 6.16
CA TYR A 130 10.32 5.82 6.02
C TYR A 130 9.22 6.71 5.46
N ALA A 131 8.43 6.20 4.52
CA ALA A 131 7.30 6.90 3.94
C ALA A 131 6.06 6.02 3.82
N LEU A 132 4.91 6.64 3.99
CA LEU A 132 3.59 6.12 3.66
C LEU A 132 3.05 6.94 2.49
N ALA A 133 2.76 6.31 1.37
CA ALA A 133 2.16 6.94 0.21
C ALA A 133 0.69 6.55 0.09
N VAL A 134 -0.22 7.46 0.40
CA VAL A 134 -1.66 7.26 0.26
C VAL A 134 -2.09 7.62 -1.17
N LEU A 135 -2.67 6.66 -1.88
CA LEU A 135 -2.96 6.77 -3.30
C LEU A 135 -4.38 7.29 -3.54
N GLY A 136 -4.60 8.56 -3.23
CA GLY A 136 -5.87 9.23 -3.45
C GLY A 136 -6.12 10.36 -2.47
N LYS A 137 -6.34 11.57 -3.00
CA LYS A 137 -6.52 12.77 -2.19
C LYS A 137 -7.82 12.73 -1.37
N GLN A 138 -8.93 12.36 -1.98
CA GLN A 138 -10.23 12.34 -1.28
C GLN A 138 -10.29 11.28 -0.19
N ALA A 139 -9.75 10.10 -0.45
CA ALA A 139 -9.66 9.06 0.56
C ALA A 139 -8.80 9.49 1.76
N TYR A 140 -7.67 10.14 1.50
CA TYR A 140 -6.82 10.70 2.55
C TYR A 140 -7.56 11.76 3.38
N LYS A 141 -8.23 12.71 2.73
CA LYS A 141 -9.02 13.75 3.42
C LYS A 141 -10.04 13.15 4.39
N GLN A 142 -10.78 12.16 3.93
CA GLN A 142 -11.82 11.53 4.74
C GLN A 142 -11.24 10.65 5.85
N ALA A 143 -10.24 9.84 5.54
CA ALA A 143 -9.63 8.92 6.50
C ALA A 143 -8.94 9.64 7.65
N PHE A 144 -8.25 10.74 7.36
CA PHE A 144 -7.46 11.49 8.32
C PHE A 144 -8.14 12.79 8.80
N ARG A 145 -9.34 13.08 8.33
CA ARG A 145 -10.11 14.28 8.66
C ARG A 145 -9.36 15.58 8.42
N VAL A 146 -8.71 15.69 7.30
CA VAL A 146 -7.94 16.87 6.89
C VAL A 146 -8.76 17.68 5.89
N SER A 147 -8.93 18.96 6.12
CA SER A 147 -9.73 19.84 5.26
C SER A 147 -9.00 20.28 4.00
N LYS A 148 -7.71 20.53 4.09
CA LYS A 148 -6.85 20.91 2.97
C LYS A 148 -5.76 19.87 2.78
N VAL A 149 -5.62 19.38 1.56
CA VAL A 149 -4.59 18.42 1.18
C VAL A 149 -3.98 18.86 -0.13
N GLU A 150 -2.68 19.06 -0.11
CA GLU A 150 -1.88 19.24 -1.32
C GLU A 150 -1.33 17.90 -1.79
N TRP A 151 -0.97 17.81 -3.07
CA TRP A 151 -0.25 16.66 -3.58
C TRP A 151 1.17 16.60 -3.01
N GLY A 152 1.71 15.41 -2.88
CA GLY A 152 3.07 15.22 -2.41
C GLY A 152 3.17 15.07 -0.89
N ARG A 153 4.27 15.52 -0.34
CA ARG A 153 4.56 15.39 1.08
C ARG A 153 3.61 16.22 1.93
N GLN A 154 3.07 15.59 2.97
CA GLN A 154 2.17 16.24 3.92
C GLN A 154 2.95 16.80 5.12
N PRO A 155 2.42 17.83 5.80
CA PRO A 155 3.02 18.32 7.04
C PRO A 155 2.90 17.35 8.21
N GLN A 156 1.89 16.46 8.17
CA GLN A 156 1.68 15.44 9.22
C GLN A 156 2.60 14.25 8.99
N THR A 157 2.94 13.58 10.09
CA THR A 157 3.72 12.33 10.10
C THR A 157 3.05 11.31 11.01
N VAL A 158 3.43 10.04 10.87
CA VAL A 158 3.12 8.99 11.85
C VAL A 158 4.45 8.59 12.50
N GLY A 159 4.71 9.11 13.71
CA GLY A 159 6.05 9.04 14.28
C GLY A 159 7.06 9.69 13.35
N GLU A 160 8.09 8.96 12.93
CA GLU A 160 9.09 9.42 11.96
C GLU A 160 8.73 9.11 10.50
N THR A 161 7.61 8.40 10.26
CA THR A 161 7.14 8.07 8.92
C THR A 161 6.53 9.31 8.26
N GLU A 162 7.09 9.73 7.13
CA GLU A 162 6.49 10.78 6.30
C GLU A 162 5.22 10.29 5.64
N ILE A 163 4.24 11.17 5.50
CA ILE A 163 3.03 10.90 4.73
C ILE A 163 3.11 11.65 3.40
N TRP A 164 2.87 10.92 2.33
CA TRP A 164 2.73 11.45 0.98
C TRP A 164 1.35 11.14 0.43
N VAL A 165 0.78 12.07 -0.31
CA VAL A 165 -0.47 11.86 -1.05
C VAL A 165 -0.14 11.90 -2.53
N LEU A 166 -0.38 10.78 -3.20
CA LEU A 166 -0.10 10.59 -4.61
C LEU A 166 -1.40 10.31 -5.38
N PRO A 167 -1.44 10.59 -6.70
CA PRO A 167 -2.60 10.30 -7.52
C PRO A 167 -2.93 8.80 -7.53
N ASN A 168 -4.21 8.48 -7.51
CA ASN A 168 -4.69 7.11 -7.63
C ASN A 168 -4.31 6.56 -9.01
N PRO A 169 -3.65 5.38 -9.09
CA PRO A 169 -3.26 4.78 -10.37
C PRO A 169 -4.40 4.04 -11.09
N SER A 170 -5.61 4.11 -10.57
CA SER A 170 -6.80 3.53 -11.22
C SER A 170 -6.95 3.99 -12.66
N GLY A 171 -7.41 3.11 -13.54
CA GLY A 171 -7.77 3.44 -14.92
C GLY A 171 -8.89 4.49 -15.03
N LEU A 172 -9.66 4.73 -13.96
CA LEU A 172 -10.68 5.77 -13.89
C LEU A 172 -10.07 7.17 -13.72
N ASN A 173 -8.83 7.29 -13.27
CA ASN A 173 -8.12 8.56 -13.18
C ASN A 173 -7.71 9.00 -14.58
N ARG A 174 -8.06 10.25 -14.95
CA ARG A 174 -7.77 10.82 -16.27
C ARG A 174 -6.35 11.36 -16.41
N ALA A 175 -5.56 11.40 -15.35
CA ALA A 175 -4.16 11.81 -15.43
C ALA A 175 -3.39 10.94 -16.45
N SER A 176 -2.47 11.54 -17.18
CA SER A 176 -1.60 10.80 -18.09
C SER A 176 -0.65 9.88 -17.34
N GLN A 177 -0.11 8.88 -18.02
CA GLN A 177 0.91 8.01 -17.43
C GLN A 177 2.15 8.81 -16.99
N ASP A 178 2.55 9.78 -17.82
CA ASP A 178 3.72 10.62 -17.52
C ASP A 178 3.51 11.45 -16.26
N ASP A 179 2.32 12.04 -16.08
CA ASP A 179 1.98 12.81 -14.88
C ASP A 179 1.94 11.93 -13.63
N LEU A 180 1.38 10.73 -13.73
CA LEU A 180 1.40 9.76 -12.64
C LEU A 180 2.83 9.39 -12.25
N SER A 181 3.63 9.01 -13.21
CA SER A 181 5.01 8.58 -12.98
C SER A 181 5.86 9.71 -12.43
N ALA A 182 5.64 10.94 -12.88
CA ALA A 182 6.32 12.12 -12.35
C ALA A 182 5.98 12.38 -10.88
N ALA A 183 4.72 12.28 -10.49
CA ALA A 183 4.29 12.45 -9.11
C ALA A 183 4.93 11.40 -8.16
N TYR A 184 4.96 10.15 -8.57
CA TYR A 184 5.58 9.07 -7.79
C TYR A 184 7.11 9.20 -7.76
N ARG A 185 7.72 9.70 -8.82
CA ARG A 185 9.17 9.94 -8.89
C ARG A 185 9.62 11.02 -7.91
N GLU A 186 8.80 12.01 -7.61
CA GLU A 186 9.10 13.00 -6.58
C GLU A 186 9.35 12.34 -5.21
N LEU A 187 8.56 11.35 -4.85
CA LEU A 187 8.76 10.57 -3.64
C LEU A 187 10.05 9.74 -3.71
N ASP A 188 10.28 9.04 -4.80
CA ASP A 188 11.52 8.26 -4.99
C ASP A 188 12.77 9.12 -4.85
N THR A 189 12.78 10.27 -5.51
CA THR A 189 13.88 11.24 -5.44
C THR A 189 14.08 11.77 -4.02
N ALA A 190 13.01 12.16 -3.34
CA ALA A 190 13.08 12.69 -1.98
C ALA A 190 13.63 11.65 -0.99
N LEU A 191 13.28 10.39 -1.14
CA LEU A 191 13.80 9.30 -0.32
C LEU A 191 15.29 9.04 -0.62
N ALA A 192 15.67 9.02 -1.90
CA ALA A 192 17.05 8.81 -2.32
C ALA A 192 18.00 9.93 -1.82
N GLU A 193 17.57 11.18 -1.84
CA GLU A 193 18.34 12.33 -1.32
C GLU A 193 18.63 12.21 0.18
N ARG A 194 17.84 11.45 0.91
CA ARG A 194 18.04 11.18 2.35
C ARG A 194 18.75 9.86 2.61
N GLY A 195 19.27 9.20 1.58
CA GLY A 195 19.93 7.91 1.69
C GLY A 195 18.96 6.75 2.00
N ARG A 196 17.70 6.88 1.56
CA ARG A 196 16.64 5.90 1.80
C ARG A 196 16.21 5.16 0.52
#